data_206b55ee532d25865cb1379fd3fec460
#
_entry.id   206b55ee532d25865cb1379fd3fec460
#
_cell.length_a   1.000
_cell.length_b   1.000
_cell.length_c   1.000
_cell.angle_alpha   90.00
_cell.angle_beta   90.00
_cell.angle_gamma   90.00
#
_symmetry.space_group_name_H-M   'P 1'
#
loop_
_entity.id
_entity.type
_entity.pdbx_description
1 polymer ?
#
loop_
_entity_poly.entity_id
_entity_poly.type
_entity_poly.pdbx_seq_one_letter_code
_entity_poly.pdbx_strand_id
1 'polypeptide(L)'
;SNIAIVRALTLDLGTTSVRAAVVDEQGVVSHVTQRPITVTSPQAGETELNATEIKTLALDCARTTLELAGACEVLGITNQRATTIVFDPVTGEAVGPALGWQDLRTVIDCLTLQAEDIRLAPNQSATKARWLLAQSGRSASEVKFATIETWLAWHLTKGREHITDHSNAGVTGLVDLDLAWDSRIVEGLGLDAAMLPRIVDTMGSYGPADALAGSPTLTALIGDQSASLFGQACATRGAKITFGTGAMLDWISDVTAPTTLTRYRSGCFPTVAHSRGGQLTWACLLYTSPSPRDGLLS
;
A
#
# COMPACT_ATOMS: atom_id res chain seq x y z
N SER A 1 7.06 -11.41 -38.08
CA SER A 1 6.15 -11.14 -36.98
C SER A 1 6.93 -10.27 -35.99
N ASN A 2 6.63 -8.98 -35.90
CA ASN A 2 7.10 -8.17 -34.77
C ASN A 2 6.42 -8.71 -33.53
N ILE A 3 7.14 -9.44 -32.70
CA ILE A 3 6.74 -9.72 -31.33
C ILE A 3 6.75 -8.34 -30.66
N ALA A 4 5.59 -7.82 -30.33
CA ALA A 4 5.51 -6.56 -29.57
C ALA A 4 6.19 -6.82 -28.22
N ILE A 5 7.31 -6.15 -28.00
CA ILE A 5 8.04 -6.22 -26.73
C ILE A 5 7.18 -5.52 -25.69
N VAL A 6 6.65 -6.27 -24.72
CA VAL A 6 5.85 -5.69 -23.64
C VAL A 6 6.79 -4.91 -22.70
N ARG A 7 6.51 -3.63 -22.55
CA ARG A 7 7.25 -2.73 -21.66
C ARG A 7 6.32 -2.26 -20.55
N ALA A 8 6.76 -2.45 -19.32
CA ALA A 8 6.02 -2.05 -18.14
C ALA A 8 6.56 -0.73 -17.59
N LEU A 9 5.70 0.26 -17.46
CA LEU A 9 5.95 1.38 -16.56
C LEU A 9 5.74 0.92 -15.13
N THR A 10 6.67 1.22 -14.24
CA THR A 10 6.56 0.91 -12.82
C THR A 10 6.61 2.20 -12.01
N LEU A 11 5.73 2.31 -11.00
CA LEU A 11 5.73 3.38 -10.01
C LEU A 11 6.00 2.80 -8.64
N ASP A 12 7.01 3.33 -7.95
CA ASP A 12 7.38 2.96 -6.57
C ASP A 12 7.19 4.17 -5.66
N LEU A 13 6.20 4.07 -4.77
CA LEU A 13 5.85 5.10 -3.80
C LEU A 13 6.44 4.73 -2.43
N GLY A 14 7.74 4.99 -2.27
CA GLY A 14 8.46 4.71 -1.04
C GLY A 14 8.19 5.74 0.07
N THR A 15 8.80 5.54 1.23
CA THR A 15 8.63 6.44 2.39
C THR A 15 9.25 7.82 2.15
N THR A 16 10.35 7.90 1.39
CA THR A 16 11.13 9.14 1.22
C THR A 16 11.19 9.62 -0.22
N SER A 17 10.72 8.83 -1.17
CA SER A 17 10.76 9.19 -2.60
C SER A 17 9.73 8.43 -3.41
N VAL A 18 9.33 9.06 -4.52
CA VAL A 18 8.62 8.41 -5.62
C VAL A 18 9.60 8.10 -6.72
N ARG A 19 9.47 6.93 -7.34
CA ARG A 19 10.25 6.52 -8.52
C ARG A 19 9.33 6.06 -9.63
N ALA A 20 9.76 6.31 -10.86
CA ALA A 20 9.22 5.66 -12.05
C ALA A 20 10.36 5.02 -12.82
N ALA A 21 10.10 3.88 -13.44
CA ALA A 21 11.06 3.18 -14.28
C ALA A 21 10.34 2.39 -15.36
N VAL A 22 11.06 2.03 -16.42
CA VAL A 22 10.59 1.05 -17.40
C VAL A 22 11.29 -0.28 -17.16
N VAL A 23 10.51 -1.36 -17.18
CA VAL A 23 11.00 -2.73 -17.10
C VAL A 23 10.60 -3.45 -18.39
N ASP A 24 11.56 -4.11 -19.02
CA ASP A 24 11.33 -4.91 -20.21
C ASP A 24 11.00 -6.39 -19.90
N GLU A 25 10.75 -7.19 -20.93
CA GLU A 25 10.43 -8.62 -20.80
C GLU A 25 11.57 -9.45 -20.20
N GLN A 26 12.80 -8.96 -20.25
CA GLN A 26 13.96 -9.59 -19.65
C GLN A 26 14.17 -9.18 -18.18
N GLY A 27 13.31 -8.29 -17.66
CA GLY A 27 13.42 -7.74 -16.32
C GLY A 27 14.48 -6.64 -16.19
N VAL A 28 14.99 -6.09 -17.29
CA VAL A 28 15.96 -5.01 -17.27
C VAL A 28 15.25 -3.69 -16.94
N VAL A 29 15.73 -3.03 -15.88
CA VAL A 29 15.24 -1.73 -15.43
C VAL A 29 15.98 -0.62 -16.16
N SER A 30 15.24 0.33 -16.71
CA SER A 30 15.80 1.48 -17.44
C SER A 30 14.97 2.75 -17.21
N HIS A 31 15.50 3.91 -17.66
CA HIS A 31 14.81 5.20 -17.64
C HIS A 31 14.23 5.54 -16.25
N VAL A 32 15.05 5.41 -15.22
CA VAL A 32 14.63 5.68 -13.83
C VAL A 32 14.54 7.18 -13.59
N THR A 33 13.37 7.63 -13.14
CA THR A 33 13.12 8.98 -12.65
C THR A 33 12.76 8.91 -11.17
N GLN A 34 13.33 9.76 -10.33
CA GLN A 34 13.08 9.79 -8.89
C GLN A 34 12.86 11.22 -8.41
N ARG A 35 11.95 11.40 -7.47
CA ARG A 35 11.69 12.66 -6.76
C ARG A 35 11.57 12.40 -5.25
N PRO A 36 12.14 13.24 -4.39
CA PRO A 36 11.96 13.13 -2.94
C PRO A 36 10.53 13.49 -2.55
N ILE A 37 10.02 12.89 -1.48
CA ILE A 37 8.74 13.21 -0.83
C ILE A 37 9.06 14.02 0.43
N THR A 38 8.24 15.04 0.69
CA THR A 38 8.28 15.77 1.96
C THR A 38 7.56 14.97 3.04
N VAL A 39 8.29 14.62 4.09
CA VAL A 39 7.73 13.97 5.29
C VAL A 39 7.81 14.98 6.43
N THR A 40 6.70 15.19 7.11
CA THR A 40 6.62 16.11 8.27
C THR A 40 6.28 15.33 9.53
N SER A 41 6.74 15.84 10.67
CA SER A 41 6.46 15.30 11.99
C SER A 41 5.97 16.45 12.89
N PRO A 42 4.67 16.77 12.84
CA PRO A 42 4.13 17.92 13.60
C PRO A 42 4.35 17.80 15.10
N GLN A 43 4.27 16.56 15.63
CA GLN A 43 4.56 16.22 17.01
C GLN A 43 5.39 14.93 17.08
N ALA A 44 5.96 14.67 18.26
CA ALA A 44 6.71 13.42 18.48
C ALA A 44 5.81 12.20 18.26
N GLY A 45 6.26 11.27 17.43
CA GLY A 45 5.51 10.07 17.05
C GLY A 45 4.48 10.29 15.91
N GLU A 46 4.33 11.49 15.38
CA GLU A 46 3.49 11.76 14.23
C GLU A 46 4.30 11.73 12.94
N THR A 47 3.67 11.26 11.88
CA THR A 47 4.28 11.21 10.54
C THR A 47 3.22 11.53 9.49
N GLU A 48 3.36 12.69 8.88
CA GLU A 48 2.44 13.19 7.87
C GLU A 48 3.11 13.38 6.51
N LEU A 49 2.34 13.11 5.47
CA LEU A 49 2.72 13.35 4.09
C LEU A 49 1.58 14.14 3.40
N ASN A 50 1.94 14.86 2.35
CA ASN A 50 0.95 15.55 1.53
C ASN A 50 0.51 14.63 0.38
N ALA A 51 -0.74 14.14 0.41
CA ALA A 51 -1.27 13.24 -0.62
C ALA A 51 -1.25 13.88 -2.02
N THR A 52 -1.55 15.17 -2.13
CA THR A 52 -1.51 15.91 -3.40
C THR A 52 -0.09 16.03 -3.95
N GLU A 53 0.90 16.26 -3.08
CA GLU A 53 2.32 16.23 -3.46
C GLU A 53 2.71 14.86 -4.00
N ILE A 54 2.39 13.78 -3.31
CA ILE A 54 2.69 12.40 -3.74
C ILE A 54 2.09 12.11 -5.12
N LYS A 55 0.80 12.44 -5.32
CA LYS A 55 0.13 12.31 -6.62
C LYS A 55 0.88 13.08 -7.71
N THR A 56 1.21 14.33 -7.43
CA THR A 56 1.88 15.21 -8.40
C THR A 56 3.25 14.67 -8.78
N LEU A 57 4.05 14.26 -7.79
CA LEU A 57 5.38 13.68 -8.01
C LEU A 57 5.30 12.34 -8.76
N ALA A 58 4.31 11.49 -8.46
CA ALA A 58 4.12 10.21 -9.16
C ALA A 58 3.78 10.42 -10.65
N LEU A 59 2.86 11.34 -10.94
CA LEU A 59 2.51 11.68 -12.31
C LEU A 59 3.68 12.36 -13.06
N ASP A 60 4.45 13.22 -12.40
CA ASP A 60 5.64 13.85 -12.98
C ASP A 60 6.72 12.82 -13.31
N CYS A 61 7.05 11.93 -12.35
CA CYS A 61 7.99 10.82 -12.58
C CYS A 61 7.53 9.93 -13.76
N ALA A 62 6.25 9.55 -13.78
CA ALA A 62 5.69 8.71 -14.85
C ALA A 62 5.80 9.38 -16.22
N ARG A 63 5.42 10.66 -16.32
CA ARG A 63 5.49 11.42 -17.57
C ARG A 63 6.92 11.58 -18.06
N THR A 64 7.83 12.01 -17.18
CA THR A 64 9.25 12.13 -17.53
C THR A 64 9.84 10.79 -18.00
N THR A 65 9.50 9.70 -17.33
CA THR A 65 9.96 8.35 -17.72
C THR A 65 9.41 7.96 -19.10
N LEU A 66 8.11 8.22 -19.37
CA LEU A 66 7.50 7.93 -20.68
C LEU A 66 8.05 8.81 -21.79
N GLU A 67 8.38 10.08 -21.52
CA GLU A 67 9.04 10.98 -22.48
C GLU A 67 10.43 10.45 -22.89
N LEU A 68 11.19 9.91 -21.94
CA LEU A 68 12.53 9.36 -22.18
C LEU A 68 12.48 7.98 -22.86
N ALA A 69 11.55 7.15 -22.44
CA ALA A 69 11.50 5.74 -22.84
C ALA A 69 10.57 5.47 -24.02
N GLY A 70 9.59 6.32 -24.28
CA GLY A 70 8.45 6.06 -25.17
C GLY A 70 7.33 5.29 -24.48
N ALA A 71 6.32 4.86 -25.27
CA ALA A 71 5.11 4.21 -24.75
C ALA A 71 5.41 2.90 -24.02
N CYS A 72 4.61 2.65 -22.99
CA CYS A 72 4.52 1.38 -22.27
C CYS A 72 3.10 0.83 -22.40
N GLU A 73 2.96 -0.49 -22.48
CA GLU A 73 1.68 -1.18 -22.64
C GLU A 73 0.97 -1.38 -21.31
N VAL A 74 1.74 -1.60 -20.24
CA VAL A 74 1.23 -1.91 -18.91
C VAL A 74 1.87 -1.03 -17.85
N LEU A 75 1.18 -0.92 -16.70
CA LEU A 75 1.60 -0.16 -15.53
C LEU A 75 1.47 -1.03 -14.28
N GLY A 76 2.51 -1.01 -13.43
CA GLY A 76 2.48 -1.57 -12.09
C GLY A 76 2.78 -0.51 -11.03
N ILE A 77 2.12 -0.61 -9.87
CA ILE A 77 2.33 0.27 -8.71
C ILE A 77 2.81 -0.56 -7.54
N THR A 78 3.90 -0.13 -6.92
CA THR A 78 4.32 -0.60 -5.61
C THR A 78 4.43 0.57 -4.63
N ASN A 79 4.25 0.29 -3.34
CA ASN A 79 4.11 1.35 -2.35
C ASN A 79 4.51 0.93 -0.94
N GLN A 80 4.92 1.90 -0.13
CA GLN A 80 4.93 1.78 1.33
C GLN A 80 3.52 1.46 1.82
N ARG A 81 3.36 0.39 2.61
CA ARG A 81 2.05 -0.10 3.05
C ARG A 81 1.47 0.73 4.19
N ALA A 82 0.15 0.66 4.39
CA ALA A 82 -0.59 1.25 5.52
C ALA A 82 -0.49 2.78 5.66
N THR A 83 0.10 3.50 4.73
CA THR A 83 -0.06 4.96 4.66
C THR A 83 -1.49 5.26 4.27
N THR A 84 -2.18 6.04 5.10
CA THR A 84 -3.64 6.18 5.11
C THR A 84 -4.08 7.54 4.62
N ILE A 85 -5.02 7.55 3.69
CA ILE A 85 -5.62 8.75 3.09
C ILE A 85 -7.14 8.62 3.19
N VAL A 86 -7.82 9.72 3.52
CA VAL A 86 -9.27 9.88 3.35
C VAL A 86 -9.50 11.03 2.38
N PHE A 87 -10.37 10.85 1.41
CA PHE A 87 -10.56 11.81 0.34
C PHE A 87 -12.02 11.98 -0.09
N ASP A 88 -12.31 13.11 -0.69
CA ASP A 88 -13.59 13.41 -1.30
C ASP A 88 -13.66 12.79 -2.70
N PRO A 89 -14.57 11.85 -2.99
CA PRO A 89 -14.66 11.20 -4.30
C PRO A 89 -15.17 12.11 -5.42
N VAL A 90 -15.77 13.26 -5.09
CA VAL A 90 -16.27 14.21 -6.09
C VAL A 90 -15.11 15.08 -6.61
N THR A 91 -14.29 15.59 -5.71
CA THR A 91 -13.16 16.46 -6.07
C THR A 91 -11.87 15.68 -6.32
N GLY A 92 -11.77 14.47 -5.76
CA GLY A 92 -10.53 13.69 -5.71
C GLY A 92 -9.48 14.28 -4.76
N GLU A 93 -9.85 15.21 -3.87
CA GLU A 93 -8.89 15.84 -2.96
C GLU A 93 -8.93 15.17 -1.58
N ALA A 94 -7.74 15.01 -0.97
CA ALA A 94 -7.64 14.49 0.40
C ALA A 94 -8.27 15.48 1.39
N VAL A 95 -9.01 14.95 2.38
CA VAL A 95 -9.68 15.77 3.41
C VAL A 95 -8.77 16.11 4.60
N GLY A 96 -7.53 15.64 4.57
CA GLY A 96 -6.51 15.88 5.59
C GLY A 96 -5.14 15.38 5.11
N PRO A 97 -4.13 15.36 5.99
CA PRO A 97 -2.83 14.80 5.65
C PRO A 97 -2.91 13.29 5.39
N ALA A 98 -2.00 12.76 4.57
CA ALA A 98 -1.77 11.32 4.54
C ALA A 98 -0.99 10.92 5.79
N LEU A 99 -1.52 9.98 6.59
CA LEU A 99 -0.85 9.50 7.79
C LEU A 99 0.05 8.32 7.45
N GLY A 100 1.36 8.50 7.64
CA GLY A 100 2.36 7.48 7.37
C GLY A 100 2.17 6.21 8.19
N TRP A 101 2.72 5.08 7.73
CA TRP A 101 2.67 3.82 8.48
C TRP A 101 3.38 3.91 9.84
N GLN A 102 4.35 4.85 9.99
CA GLN A 102 5.10 5.11 11.22
C GLN A 102 4.35 6.00 12.22
N ASP A 103 3.19 6.56 11.82
CA ASP A 103 2.42 7.47 12.66
C ASP A 103 1.80 6.74 13.85
N LEU A 104 2.06 7.25 15.05
CA LEU A 104 1.65 6.65 16.32
C LEU A 104 0.56 7.43 17.05
N ARG A 105 -0.04 8.48 16.42
CA ARG A 105 -1.04 9.34 17.08
C ARG A 105 -2.25 8.58 17.59
N THR A 106 -2.58 7.43 17.01
CA THR A 106 -3.73 6.60 17.36
C THR A 106 -3.39 5.44 18.30
N VAL A 107 -2.22 5.45 18.95
CA VAL A 107 -1.81 4.37 19.88
C VAL A 107 -2.80 4.19 21.03
N ILE A 108 -3.34 5.29 21.56
CA ILE A 108 -4.33 5.25 22.64
C ILE A 108 -5.64 4.63 22.17
N ASP A 109 -6.08 4.94 20.94
CA ASP A 109 -7.27 4.31 20.33
C ASP A 109 -7.08 2.80 20.22
N CYS A 110 -5.91 2.32 19.80
CA CYS A 110 -5.61 0.88 19.72
C CYS A 110 -5.71 0.21 21.10
N LEU A 111 -5.20 0.85 22.16
CA LEU A 111 -5.28 0.33 23.53
C LEU A 111 -6.73 0.31 24.05
N THR A 112 -7.53 1.32 23.73
CA THR A 112 -8.95 1.39 24.10
C THR A 112 -9.76 0.28 23.42
N LEU A 113 -9.55 0.11 22.10
CA LEU A 113 -10.23 -0.91 21.31
C LEU A 113 -9.85 -2.34 21.72
N GLN A 114 -8.65 -2.53 22.24
CA GLN A 114 -8.23 -3.83 22.79
C GLN A 114 -9.09 -4.26 23.99
N ALA A 115 -9.61 -3.32 24.77
CA ALA A 115 -10.55 -3.62 25.87
C ALA A 115 -11.92 -4.10 25.33
N GLU A 116 -12.24 -3.81 24.08
CA GLU A 116 -13.44 -4.25 23.35
C GLU A 116 -13.18 -5.48 22.47
N ASP A 117 -12.04 -6.18 22.70
CA ASP A 117 -11.57 -7.34 21.94
C ASP A 117 -11.30 -7.05 20.45
N ILE A 118 -11.03 -5.79 20.09
CA ILE A 118 -10.58 -5.38 18.77
C ILE A 118 -9.08 -5.09 18.85
N ARG A 119 -8.27 -6.01 18.31
CA ARG A 119 -6.80 -5.93 18.36
C ARG A 119 -6.24 -5.27 17.11
N LEU A 120 -5.89 -4.00 17.22
CA LEU A 120 -5.27 -3.20 16.17
C LEU A 120 -3.91 -2.67 16.62
N ALA A 121 -3.05 -2.41 15.66
CA ALA A 121 -1.74 -1.79 15.89
C ALA A 121 -1.70 -0.38 15.26
N PRO A 122 -0.99 0.58 15.84
CA PRO A 122 -0.97 1.97 15.35
C PRO A 122 -0.31 2.13 13.98
N ASN A 123 0.52 1.18 13.56
CA ASN A 123 1.10 1.14 12.21
C ASN A 123 0.12 0.64 11.12
N GLN A 124 -1.06 0.15 11.49
CA GLN A 124 -2.14 -0.19 10.56
C GLN A 124 -2.95 1.05 10.17
N SER A 125 -3.81 0.91 9.16
CA SER A 125 -4.63 2.02 8.64
C SER A 125 -5.92 2.27 9.43
N ALA A 126 -6.46 1.26 10.09
CA ALA A 126 -7.81 1.25 10.66
C ALA A 126 -8.10 2.46 11.58
N THR A 127 -7.32 2.64 12.64
CA THR A 127 -7.49 3.75 13.59
C THR A 127 -7.15 5.11 12.98
N LYS A 128 -6.21 5.16 12.03
CA LYS A 128 -5.88 6.38 11.29
C LYS A 128 -7.03 6.84 10.39
N ALA A 129 -7.71 5.90 9.71
CA ALA A 129 -8.90 6.21 8.91
C ALA A 129 -10.01 6.80 9.77
N ARG A 130 -10.28 6.21 10.96
CA ARG A 130 -11.22 6.76 11.96
C ARG A 130 -10.82 8.17 12.37
N TRP A 131 -9.55 8.39 12.69
CA TRP A 131 -9.04 9.69 13.10
C TRP A 131 -9.21 10.74 12.00
N LEU A 132 -8.82 10.43 10.76
CA LEU A 132 -8.97 11.33 9.60
C LEU A 132 -10.44 11.66 9.33
N LEU A 133 -11.33 10.67 9.39
CA LEU A 133 -12.77 10.88 9.23
C LEU A 133 -13.29 11.85 10.30
N ALA A 134 -12.94 11.64 11.56
CA ALA A 134 -13.36 12.51 12.66
C ALA A 134 -12.83 13.95 12.51
N GLN A 135 -11.58 14.13 12.06
CA GLN A 135 -10.99 15.46 11.82
C GLN A 135 -11.63 16.17 10.62
N SER A 136 -12.11 15.43 9.64
CA SER A 136 -12.71 16.01 8.41
C SER A 136 -14.05 16.71 8.67
N GLY A 137 -14.74 16.36 9.75
CA GLY A 137 -16.12 16.82 10.03
C GLY A 137 -17.16 16.30 9.04
N ARG A 138 -16.79 15.34 8.18
CA ARG A 138 -17.68 14.73 7.18
C ARG A 138 -18.28 13.41 7.68
N SER A 139 -19.36 13.00 7.07
CA SER A 139 -19.90 11.65 7.27
C SER A 139 -19.10 10.62 6.47
N ALA A 140 -19.09 9.36 6.94
CA ALA A 140 -18.42 8.26 6.27
C ALA A 140 -18.94 8.03 4.83
N SER A 141 -20.21 8.33 4.56
CA SER A 141 -20.82 8.20 3.22
C SER A 141 -20.33 9.24 2.20
N GLU A 142 -19.71 10.33 2.65
CA GLU A 142 -19.25 11.43 1.78
C GLU A 142 -17.80 11.31 1.35
N VAL A 143 -17.05 10.37 1.91
CA VAL A 143 -15.61 10.24 1.69
C VAL A 143 -15.23 8.82 1.33
N LYS A 144 -14.02 8.65 0.80
CA LYS A 144 -13.40 7.36 0.51
C LYS A 144 -12.12 7.18 1.32
N PHE A 145 -11.86 5.95 1.70
CA PHE A 145 -10.59 5.51 2.27
C PHE A 145 -9.64 5.03 1.17
N ALA A 146 -8.38 5.33 1.30
CA ALA A 146 -7.33 4.82 0.42
C ALA A 146 -6.06 4.53 1.20
N THR A 147 -5.37 3.49 0.78
CA THR A 147 -3.93 3.36 0.88
C THR A 147 -3.27 4.12 -0.27
N ILE A 148 -1.95 4.26 -0.25
CA ILE A 148 -1.30 5.19 -1.18
C ILE A 148 -1.41 4.73 -2.64
N GLU A 149 -1.39 3.41 -2.91
CA GLU A 149 -1.60 2.85 -4.24
C GLU A 149 -3.05 2.99 -4.70
N THR A 150 -4.01 2.81 -3.81
CA THR A 150 -5.44 3.06 -4.07
C THR A 150 -5.69 4.50 -4.49
N TRP A 151 -5.08 5.45 -3.75
CA TRP A 151 -5.11 6.87 -4.06
C TRP A 151 -4.56 7.16 -5.46
N LEU A 152 -3.40 6.57 -5.78
CA LEU A 152 -2.78 6.76 -7.08
C LEU A 152 -3.58 6.08 -8.20
N ALA A 153 -4.08 4.85 -8.00
CA ALA A 153 -4.93 4.15 -8.96
C ALA A 153 -6.18 4.96 -9.30
N TRP A 154 -6.83 5.56 -8.29
CA TRP A 154 -7.96 6.45 -8.49
C TRP A 154 -7.62 7.61 -9.44
N HIS A 155 -6.51 8.29 -9.22
CA HIS A 155 -6.11 9.42 -10.04
C HIS A 155 -5.63 9.02 -11.44
N LEU A 156 -4.89 7.93 -11.56
CA LEU A 156 -4.42 7.39 -12.84
C LEU A 156 -5.58 6.98 -13.75
N THR A 157 -6.63 6.42 -13.17
CA THR A 157 -7.83 5.98 -13.90
C THR A 157 -8.93 7.04 -13.97
N LYS A 158 -8.63 8.28 -13.54
CA LYS A 158 -9.59 9.40 -13.51
C LYS A 158 -10.88 9.06 -12.76
N GLY A 159 -10.76 8.45 -11.58
CA GLY A 159 -11.87 8.15 -10.70
C GLY A 159 -12.65 6.87 -11.02
N ARG A 160 -12.23 6.08 -12.02
CA ARG A 160 -12.95 4.85 -12.38
C ARG A 160 -12.66 3.68 -11.45
N GLU A 161 -11.43 3.56 -10.96
CA GLU A 161 -11.02 2.42 -10.14
C GLU A 161 -10.67 2.86 -8.72
N HIS A 162 -11.48 2.41 -7.77
CA HIS A 162 -11.24 2.50 -6.34
C HIS A 162 -10.91 1.09 -5.84
N ILE A 163 -9.63 0.71 -5.93
CA ILE A 163 -9.14 -0.65 -5.72
C ILE A 163 -7.88 -0.66 -4.86
N THR A 164 -7.71 -1.72 -4.08
CA THR A 164 -6.51 -2.09 -3.35
C THR A 164 -6.22 -3.57 -3.55
N ASP A 165 -4.97 -4.00 -3.46
CA ASP A 165 -4.65 -5.42 -3.56
C ASP A 165 -4.62 -6.11 -2.19
N HIS A 166 -4.61 -7.45 -2.20
CA HIS A 166 -4.57 -8.25 -0.98
C HIS A 166 -3.34 -7.96 -0.10
N SER A 167 -2.17 -7.60 -0.68
CA SER A 167 -0.95 -7.32 0.10
C SER A 167 -1.03 -6.00 0.88
N ASN A 168 -1.77 -5.03 0.35
CA ASN A 168 -2.07 -3.77 1.02
C ASN A 168 -3.27 -3.91 1.96
N ALA A 169 -4.38 -4.52 1.53
CA ALA A 169 -5.56 -4.73 2.35
C ALA A 169 -5.24 -5.51 3.64
N GLY A 170 -4.44 -6.58 3.54
CA GLY A 170 -4.07 -7.45 4.65
C GLY A 170 -3.33 -6.77 5.80
N VAL A 171 -2.74 -5.59 5.58
CA VAL A 171 -2.03 -4.83 6.62
C VAL A 171 -2.80 -3.59 7.10
N THR A 172 -4.03 -3.39 6.64
CA THR A 172 -4.86 -2.24 7.06
C THR A 172 -5.42 -2.38 8.47
N GLY A 173 -5.60 -3.61 8.96
CA GLY A 173 -6.34 -3.90 10.19
C GLY A 173 -7.86 -3.85 10.01
N LEU A 174 -8.35 -3.80 8.77
CA LEU A 174 -9.79 -3.72 8.44
C LEU A 174 -10.33 -4.98 7.79
N VAL A 175 -9.50 -6.01 7.59
CA VAL A 175 -9.91 -7.27 6.95
C VAL A 175 -9.95 -8.43 7.94
N ASP A 176 -10.79 -9.41 7.65
CA ASP A 176 -10.85 -10.70 8.30
C ASP A 176 -9.79 -11.69 7.76
N LEU A 177 -9.85 -12.95 8.22
CA LEU A 177 -8.92 -14.00 7.79
C LEU A 177 -9.09 -14.42 6.34
N ASP A 178 -10.24 -14.17 5.74
CA ASP A 178 -10.54 -14.41 4.33
C ASP A 178 -10.12 -13.22 3.43
N LEU A 179 -9.50 -12.20 4.03
CA LEU A 179 -9.12 -10.93 3.39
C LEU A 179 -10.30 -10.16 2.79
N ALA A 180 -11.49 -10.35 3.33
CA ALA A 180 -12.64 -9.49 3.09
C ALA A 180 -12.69 -8.38 4.15
N TRP A 181 -13.33 -7.26 3.84
CA TRP A 181 -13.53 -6.19 4.82
C TRP A 181 -14.38 -6.70 5.99
N ASP A 182 -13.83 -6.65 7.21
CA ASP A 182 -14.51 -7.08 8.45
C ASP A 182 -15.53 -6.02 8.88
N SER A 183 -16.81 -6.31 8.65
CA SER A 183 -17.89 -5.37 8.99
C SER A 183 -17.93 -5.01 10.47
N ARG A 184 -17.59 -5.93 11.37
CA ARG A 184 -17.54 -5.68 12.82
C ARG A 184 -16.47 -4.63 13.16
N ILE A 185 -15.29 -4.70 12.55
CA ILE A 185 -14.21 -3.73 12.77
C ILE A 185 -14.58 -2.41 12.10
N VAL A 186 -15.05 -2.45 10.86
CA VAL A 186 -15.42 -1.25 10.08
C VAL A 186 -16.50 -0.45 10.83
N GLU A 187 -17.61 -1.08 11.21
CA GLU A 187 -18.71 -0.45 11.94
C GLU A 187 -18.30 -0.02 13.35
N GLY A 188 -17.52 -0.87 14.05
CA GLY A 188 -17.00 -0.56 15.39
C GLY A 188 -16.08 0.67 15.42
N LEU A 189 -15.43 1.00 14.30
CA LEU A 189 -14.65 2.22 14.12
C LEU A 189 -15.47 3.41 13.64
N GLY A 190 -16.77 3.25 13.39
CA GLY A 190 -17.63 4.30 12.81
C GLY A 190 -17.30 4.60 11.33
N LEU A 191 -16.68 3.65 10.64
CA LEU A 191 -16.45 3.70 9.22
C LEU A 191 -17.65 3.10 8.47
N ASP A 192 -17.73 3.31 7.17
CA ASP A 192 -18.74 2.75 6.30
C ASP A 192 -18.09 1.89 5.22
N ALA A 193 -18.68 0.75 4.90
CA ALA A 193 -18.23 -0.12 3.82
C ALA A 193 -18.12 0.62 2.48
N ALA A 194 -18.98 1.61 2.25
CA ALA A 194 -18.94 2.46 1.07
C ALA A 194 -17.67 3.32 0.95
N MET A 195 -16.94 3.55 2.06
CA MET A 195 -15.64 4.22 2.03
C MET A 195 -14.55 3.34 1.42
N LEU A 196 -14.70 2.01 1.53
CA LEU A 196 -13.59 1.08 1.32
C LEU A 196 -13.43 0.73 -0.17
N PRO A 197 -12.18 0.57 -0.64
CA PRO A 197 -11.92 0.14 -2.01
C PRO A 197 -12.31 -1.32 -2.21
N ARG A 198 -12.55 -1.70 -3.46
CA ARG A 198 -12.67 -3.12 -3.82
C ARG A 198 -11.31 -3.79 -3.71
N ILE A 199 -11.23 -4.90 -2.98
CA ILE A 199 -10.01 -5.72 -2.89
C ILE A 199 -9.89 -6.54 -4.17
N VAL A 200 -8.72 -6.51 -4.76
CA VAL A 200 -8.40 -7.20 -6.03
C VAL A 200 -7.14 -8.03 -5.89
N ASP A 201 -6.91 -8.90 -6.87
CA ASP A 201 -5.63 -9.60 -6.97
C ASP A 201 -4.46 -8.62 -7.14
N THR A 202 -3.27 -9.03 -6.74
CA THR A 202 -2.03 -8.27 -6.98
C THR A 202 -1.77 -8.08 -8.48
N MET A 203 -2.12 -9.09 -9.28
CA MET A 203 -1.94 -9.10 -10.73
C MET A 203 -3.27 -9.34 -11.44
N GLY A 204 -3.65 -8.39 -12.31
CA GLY A 204 -4.90 -8.43 -13.07
C GLY A 204 -4.93 -7.41 -14.20
N SER A 205 -6.12 -7.03 -14.63
CA SER A 205 -6.34 -5.93 -15.57
C SER A 205 -7.37 -4.98 -14.97
N TYR A 206 -6.94 -3.77 -14.62
CA TYR A 206 -7.71 -2.82 -13.83
C TYR A 206 -8.06 -1.54 -14.59
N GLY A 207 -8.00 -1.61 -15.91
CA GLY A 207 -8.34 -0.52 -16.79
C GLY A 207 -7.17 0.40 -17.15
N PRO A 208 -7.40 1.32 -18.09
CA PRO A 208 -6.37 2.21 -18.59
C PRO A 208 -6.05 3.35 -17.61
N ALA A 209 -4.77 3.68 -17.49
CA ALA A 209 -4.27 4.83 -16.75
C ALA A 209 -4.34 6.10 -17.61
N ASP A 210 -5.55 6.60 -17.86
CA ASP A 210 -5.84 7.71 -18.78
C ASP A 210 -5.26 9.06 -18.35
N ALA A 211 -4.69 9.15 -17.16
CA ALA A 211 -3.93 10.33 -16.74
C ALA A 211 -2.53 10.41 -17.37
N LEU A 212 -2.09 9.32 -18.03
CA LEU A 212 -0.79 9.21 -18.70
C LEU A 212 -0.92 9.09 -20.22
N ALA A 213 0.09 9.55 -20.93
CA ALA A 213 0.16 9.39 -22.38
C ALA A 213 0.22 7.90 -22.76
N GLY A 214 -0.51 7.50 -23.78
CA GLY A 214 -0.62 6.12 -24.22
C GLY A 214 -1.53 5.24 -23.35
N SER A 215 -2.05 5.76 -22.25
CA SER A 215 -3.01 5.08 -21.35
C SER A 215 -2.61 3.62 -21.04
N PRO A 216 -1.39 3.36 -20.51
CA PRO A 216 -0.98 2.00 -20.19
C PRO A 216 -1.99 1.32 -19.26
N THR A 217 -2.25 0.03 -19.47
CA THR A 217 -3.19 -0.70 -18.61
C THR A 217 -2.60 -0.93 -17.23
N LEU A 218 -3.31 -0.53 -16.19
CA LEU A 218 -2.95 -0.85 -14.80
C LEU A 218 -3.12 -2.36 -14.59
N THR A 219 -2.02 -3.07 -14.33
CA THR A 219 -1.99 -4.53 -14.25
C THR A 219 -1.46 -5.09 -12.94
N ALA A 220 -0.87 -4.25 -12.09
CA ALA A 220 -0.37 -4.71 -10.80
C ALA A 220 -0.46 -3.60 -9.73
N LEU A 221 -0.87 -4.02 -8.53
CA LEU A 221 -0.81 -3.27 -7.28
C LEU A 221 -0.17 -4.18 -6.25
N ILE A 222 0.87 -3.73 -5.54
CA ILE A 222 1.59 -4.59 -4.59
C ILE A 222 2.33 -3.76 -3.56
N GLY A 223 2.28 -4.16 -2.30
CA GLY A 223 3.09 -3.55 -1.24
C GLY A 223 4.60 -3.75 -1.47
N ASP A 224 5.42 -2.78 -1.08
CA ASP A 224 6.87 -2.70 -1.32
C ASP A 224 7.65 -3.95 -0.86
N GLN A 225 7.34 -4.48 0.32
CA GLN A 225 8.01 -5.68 0.83
C GLN A 225 7.67 -6.91 -0.02
N SER A 226 6.41 -7.02 -0.44
CA SER A 226 5.94 -8.10 -1.31
C SER A 226 6.53 -7.97 -2.73
N ALA A 227 6.57 -6.76 -3.28
CA ALA A 227 7.21 -6.47 -4.56
C ALA A 227 8.70 -6.84 -4.54
N SER A 228 9.41 -6.46 -3.47
CA SER A 228 10.82 -6.79 -3.29
C SER A 228 11.06 -8.29 -3.17
N LEU A 229 10.19 -9.02 -2.48
CA LEU A 229 10.27 -10.48 -2.36
C LEU A 229 10.09 -11.14 -3.75
N PHE A 230 9.09 -10.70 -4.50
CA PHE A 230 8.84 -11.17 -5.87
C PHE A 230 9.99 -10.84 -6.82
N GLY A 231 10.49 -9.60 -6.78
CA GLY A 231 11.59 -9.12 -7.64
C GLY A 231 12.93 -9.83 -7.39
N GLN A 232 13.11 -10.46 -6.22
CA GLN A 232 14.26 -11.31 -5.90
C GLN A 232 14.01 -12.79 -6.24
N ALA A 233 13.06 -13.08 -7.13
CA ALA A 233 12.66 -14.41 -7.57
C ALA A 233 12.08 -15.31 -6.46
N CYS A 234 11.63 -14.74 -5.35
CA CYS A 234 10.94 -15.44 -4.28
C CYS A 234 9.40 -15.42 -4.52
N ALA A 235 8.94 -15.89 -5.67
CA ALA A 235 7.51 -15.88 -5.99
C ALA A 235 6.73 -17.04 -5.36
N THR A 236 7.35 -18.23 -5.28
CA THR A 236 6.71 -19.47 -4.78
C THR A 236 7.45 -20.09 -3.60
N ARG A 237 8.70 -19.72 -3.40
CA ARG A 237 9.57 -20.16 -2.32
C ARG A 237 10.75 -19.20 -2.16
N GLY A 238 11.39 -19.24 -1.01
CA GLY A 238 12.58 -18.44 -0.75
C GLY A 238 12.35 -17.39 0.32
N ALA A 239 13.41 -16.68 0.61
CA ALA A 239 13.42 -15.61 1.60
C ALA A 239 14.33 -14.48 1.14
N LYS A 240 14.03 -13.26 1.62
CA LYS A 240 14.92 -12.11 1.49
C LYS A 240 15.16 -11.46 2.83
N ILE A 241 16.29 -10.81 2.96
CA ILE A 241 16.60 -9.95 4.10
C ILE A 241 16.83 -8.54 3.56
N THR A 242 16.11 -7.59 4.14
CA THR A 242 16.34 -6.16 3.88
C THR A 242 17.10 -5.58 5.06
N PHE A 243 18.27 -4.98 4.80
CA PHE A 243 19.05 -4.25 5.79
C PHE A 243 18.87 -2.74 5.56
N GLY A 244 18.42 -2.05 6.57
CA GLY A 244 18.26 -0.61 6.63
C GLY A 244 18.47 -0.12 8.05
N THR A 245 17.69 0.86 8.50
CA THR A 245 17.63 1.28 9.91
C THR A 245 17.18 0.12 10.81
N GLY A 246 16.38 -0.80 10.26
CA GLY A 246 16.00 -2.08 10.84
C GLY A 246 16.34 -3.22 9.87
N ALA A 247 16.29 -4.46 10.34
CA ALA A 247 16.36 -5.63 9.50
C ALA A 247 14.97 -6.28 9.37
N MET A 248 14.60 -6.59 8.14
CA MET A 248 13.33 -7.27 7.82
C MET A 248 13.66 -8.58 7.10
N LEU A 249 13.17 -9.68 7.64
CA LEU A 249 13.22 -10.99 6.99
C LEU A 249 11.82 -11.33 6.49
N ASP A 250 11.68 -11.45 5.19
CA ASP A 250 10.48 -11.91 4.52
C ASP A 250 10.75 -13.28 3.89
N TRP A 251 9.82 -14.24 4.06
CA TRP A 251 9.93 -15.54 3.39
C TRP A 251 8.56 -16.03 2.94
N ILE A 252 8.53 -16.75 1.82
CA ILE A 252 7.32 -17.43 1.37
C ILE A 252 6.99 -18.53 2.38
N SER A 253 5.73 -18.54 2.81
CA SER A 253 5.21 -19.47 3.79
C SER A 253 4.47 -20.62 3.10
N ASP A 254 4.64 -21.83 3.60
CA ASP A 254 3.83 -22.99 3.19
C ASP A 254 2.40 -22.96 3.81
N VAL A 255 2.11 -21.94 4.63
CA VAL A 255 0.78 -21.77 5.23
C VAL A 255 -0.21 -21.35 4.14
N THR A 256 -1.25 -22.14 3.96
CA THR A 256 -2.31 -21.84 3.00
C THR A 256 -3.41 -20.94 3.58
N ALA A 257 -3.55 -20.92 4.91
CA ALA A 257 -4.45 -20.03 5.62
C ALA A 257 -3.85 -19.68 7.00
N PRO A 258 -3.52 -18.43 7.28
CA PRO A 258 -3.04 -18.02 8.61
C PRO A 258 -4.18 -18.09 9.63
N THR A 259 -3.83 -18.34 10.88
CA THR A 259 -4.80 -18.34 12.00
C THR A 259 -5.01 -16.96 12.62
N THR A 260 -4.25 -15.99 12.16
CA THR A 260 -4.32 -14.58 12.58
C THR A 260 -3.65 -13.71 11.51
N LEU A 261 -4.08 -12.48 11.36
CA LEU A 261 -3.38 -11.45 10.57
C LEU A 261 -2.54 -10.51 11.46
N THR A 262 -2.49 -10.80 12.76
CA THR A 262 -1.64 -10.10 13.71
C THR A 262 -0.35 -10.88 13.95
N ARG A 263 0.49 -10.38 14.85
CA ARG A 263 1.77 -11.00 15.20
C ARG A 263 1.56 -12.37 15.86
N TYR A 264 2.20 -13.41 15.32
CA TYR A 264 2.30 -14.71 15.99
C TYR A 264 3.14 -14.62 17.27
N ARG A 265 2.99 -15.61 18.16
CA ARG A 265 3.86 -15.73 19.37
C ARG A 265 5.35 -15.84 19.01
N SER A 266 5.68 -16.34 17.83
CA SER A 266 7.05 -16.40 17.30
C SER A 266 7.63 -15.03 16.93
N GLY A 267 6.82 -13.97 16.94
CA GLY A 267 7.23 -12.62 16.56
C GLY A 267 7.03 -12.28 15.08
N CYS A 268 6.59 -13.22 14.26
CA CYS A 268 6.35 -13.04 12.84
C CYS A 268 4.94 -12.54 12.55
N PHE A 269 4.78 -11.85 11.42
CA PHE A 269 3.48 -11.43 10.87
C PHE A 269 3.19 -12.20 9.59
N PRO A 270 2.01 -12.82 9.43
CA PRO A 270 1.59 -13.30 8.11
C PRO A 270 1.25 -12.11 7.22
N THR A 271 1.69 -12.16 5.99
CA THR A 271 1.40 -11.17 4.96
C THR A 271 1.08 -11.86 3.66
N VAL A 272 0.34 -11.19 2.76
CA VAL A 272 0.17 -11.69 1.40
C VAL A 272 1.40 -11.30 0.58
N ALA A 273 2.09 -12.29 0.02
CA ALA A 273 3.19 -12.06 -0.89
C ALA A 273 2.67 -11.54 -2.24
N HIS A 274 1.69 -12.21 -2.79
CA HIS A 274 0.96 -11.80 -3.99
C HIS A 274 -0.32 -12.64 -4.17
N SER A 275 -1.19 -12.19 -5.08
CA SER A 275 -2.37 -12.94 -5.49
C SER A 275 -2.58 -12.85 -7.00
N ARG A 276 -3.13 -13.92 -7.59
CA ARG A 276 -3.48 -14.00 -9.01
C ARG A 276 -4.57 -15.04 -9.23
N GLY A 277 -5.62 -14.69 -9.97
CA GLY A 277 -6.73 -15.59 -10.28
C GLY A 277 -7.44 -16.11 -9.02
N GLY A 278 -7.53 -15.30 -7.97
CA GLY A 278 -8.10 -15.66 -6.67
C GLY A 278 -7.22 -16.57 -5.81
N GLN A 279 -6.00 -16.90 -6.25
CA GLN A 279 -5.05 -17.68 -5.47
C GLN A 279 -4.09 -16.76 -4.69
N LEU A 280 -3.99 -16.97 -3.39
CA LEU A 280 -3.13 -16.24 -2.48
C LEU A 280 -1.82 -17.00 -2.25
N THR A 281 -0.70 -16.30 -2.33
CA THR A 281 0.59 -16.77 -1.82
C THR A 281 0.92 -16.00 -0.55
N TRP A 282 1.10 -16.75 0.53
CA TRP A 282 1.40 -16.17 1.83
C TRP A 282 2.91 -16.04 2.06
N ALA A 283 3.28 -15.01 2.77
CA ALA A 283 4.62 -14.81 3.32
C ALA A 283 4.54 -14.54 4.81
N CYS A 284 5.66 -14.69 5.48
CA CYS A 284 5.85 -14.22 6.84
C CYS A 284 6.89 -13.10 6.85
N LEU A 285 6.62 -12.08 7.64
CA LEU A 285 7.51 -10.98 7.91
C LEU A 285 7.99 -11.01 9.35
N LEU A 286 9.28 -11.02 9.57
CA LEU A 286 9.90 -10.77 10.86
C LEU A 286 10.64 -9.43 10.78
N TYR A 287 10.20 -8.48 11.59
CA TYR A 287 10.88 -7.22 11.78
C TYR A 287 11.73 -7.27 13.04
N THR A 288 13.02 -6.99 12.91
CA THR A 288 13.94 -6.86 14.03
C THR A 288 14.58 -5.49 13.98
N SER A 289 14.51 -4.75 15.09
CA SER A 289 15.27 -3.52 15.23
C SER A 289 16.69 -3.85 15.72
N PRO A 290 17.74 -3.38 15.02
CA PRO A 290 19.11 -3.54 15.52
C PRO A 290 19.45 -2.54 16.63
N SER A 291 18.56 -1.62 16.97
CA SER A 291 18.82 -0.58 17.97
C SER A 291 18.35 -0.99 19.37
N PRO A 292 19.20 -0.89 20.40
CA PRO A 292 18.78 -1.05 21.80
C PRO A 292 17.68 -0.05 22.23
N ARG A 293 17.45 1.02 21.45
CA ARG A 293 16.42 2.04 21.74
C ARG A 293 15.01 1.55 21.45
N ASP A 294 14.82 0.54 20.58
CA ASP A 294 13.51 0.01 20.23
C ASP A 294 13.06 -1.11 21.19
N GLY A 295 13.92 -1.56 22.10
CA GLY A 295 13.61 -2.53 23.17
C GLY A 295 12.70 -1.98 24.28
N LEU A 296 12.35 -0.69 24.23
CA LEU A 296 11.44 -0.06 25.19
C LEU A 296 9.98 -0.01 24.71
N LEU A 297 9.69 -0.51 23.52
CA LEU A 297 8.34 -0.54 22.93
C LEU A 297 7.86 -1.96 22.57
N SER A 298 8.52 -3.01 23.08
CA SER A 298 8.10 -4.42 22.91
C SER A 298 7.36 -4.94 24.14
#